data_23173d9de7d64ec51c271bad0c9388e0
#
_entry.id   23173d9de7d64ec51c271bad0c9388e0
#
_cell.length_a   1.000
_cell.length_b   1.000
_cell.length_c   1.000
_cell.angle_alpha   90.00
_cell.angle_beta   90.00
_cell.angle_gamma   90.00
#
_symmetry.space_group_name_H-M   'P 1'
#
loop_
_entity.id
_entity.type
_entity.pdbx_description
1 polymer ?
#
loop_
_entity_poly.entity_id
_entity_poly.type
_entity_poly.pdbx_seq_one_letter_code
_entity_poly.pdbx_strand_id
1 'polypeptide(L)'
;MTPQEIVSELDRHIVGQADAKRAVAIALRNRWRRQQVDEKLRPEITPKNILMIGPTGVGKTEIARRLAKLADAPFIKVEATKFTEVGYVGKDVDSIIRDLAEMAVKQTRIAEMRKVRSRAEDAAEDRVLDVLVPPPRMGEAQGDRDSALGIVLTDDVPIEFGDYFLRRHR
;
A
#
# COMPACT_ATOMS: atom_id res chain seq x y z
N MET A 1 -14.69 -9.77 2.43
CA MET A 1 -15.06 -10.48 1.18
C MET A 1 -15.60 -11.86 1.50
N THR A 2 -16.71 -12.23 0.88
CA THR A 2 -17.28 -13.59 0.92
C THR A 2 -16.55 -14.50 -0.07
N PRO A 3 -16.64 -15.85 0.06
CA PRO A 3 -16.05 -16.75 -0.93
C PRO A 3 -16.59 -16.52 -2.35
N GLN A 4 -17.87 -16.13 -2.51
CA GLN A 4 -18.44 -15.81 -3.82
C GLN A 4 -17.82 -14.57 -4.45
N GLU A 5 -17.60 -13.52 -3.67
CA GLU A 5 -16.91 -12.30 -4.14
C GLU A 5 -15.48 -12.61 -4.59
N ILE A 6 -14.76 -13.47 -3.85
CA ILE A 6 -13.41 -13.90 -4.21
C ILE A 6 -13.43 -14.67 -5.53
N VAL A 7 -14.38 -15.58 -5.72
CA VAL A 7 -14.54 -16.32 -6.99
C VAL A 7 -14.84 -15.36 -8.14
N SER A 8 -15.75 -14.40 -7.93
CA SER A 8 -16.09 -13.39 -8.95
C SER A 8 -14.88 -12.56 -9.38
N GLU A 9 -14.02 -12.16 -8.43
CA GLU A 9 -12.78 -11.46 -8.76
C GLU A 9 -11.78 -12.34 -9.53
N LEU A 10 -11.69 -13.62 -9.19
CA LEU A 10 -10.85 -14.58 -9.91
C LEU A 10 -11.38 -14.84 -11.34
N ASP A 11 -12.70 -14.84 -11.52
CA ASP A 11 -13.36 -15.06 -12.83
C ASP A 11 -13.01 -13.97 -13.85
N ARG A 12 -12.72 -12.75 -13.40
CA ARG A 12 -12.27 -11.66 -14.27
C ARG A 12 -10.94 -11.93 -14.98
N HIS A 13 -10.13 -12.86 -14.44
CA HIS A 13 -8.75 -13.05 -14.88
C HIS A 13 -8.44 -14.48 -15.30
N ILE A 14 -9.24 -15.44 -14.88
CA ILE A 14 -8.98 -16.87 -15.06
C ILE A 14 -10.22 -17.52 -15.65
N VAL A 15 -10.07 -18.06 -16.84
CA VAL A 15 -11.15 -18.77 -17.54
C VAL A 15 -11.24 -20.20 -17.01
N GLY A 16 -12.45 -20.67 -16.72
CA GLY A 16 -12.67 -22.02 -16.21
C GLY A 16 -12.18 -22.24 -14.78
N GLN A 17 -11.79 -23.45 -14.42
CA GLN A 17 -11.24 -23.84 -13.12
C GLN A 17 -12.17 -23.53 -11.91
N ALA A 18 -13.49 -23.72 -12.10
CA ALA A 18 -14.52 -23.32 -11.11
C ALA A 18 -14.28 -23.96 -9.72
N ASP A 19 -13.96 -25.25 -9.67
CA ASP A 19 -13.75 -25.96 -8.41
C ASP A 19 -12.47 -25.48 -7.71
N ALA A 20 -11.38 -25.26 -8.45
CA ALA A 20 -10.15 -24.72 -7.90
C ALA A 20 -10.36 -23.32 -7.34
N LYS A 21 -11.05 -22.42 -8.03
CA LYS A 21 -11.39 -21.07 -7.57
C LYS A 21 -12.21 -21.12 -6.29
N ARG A 22 -13.23 -22.00 -6.23
CA ARG A 22 -14.06 -22.18 -5.03
C ARG A 22 -13.22 -22.67 -3.84
N ALA A 23 -12.38 -23.69 -4.05
CA ALA A 23 -11.54 -24.25 -3.00
C ALA A 23 -10.58 -23.21 -2.42
N VAL A 24 -9.89 -22.44 -3.27
CA VAL A 24 -8.96 -21.40 -2.82
C VAL A 24 -9.67 -20.20 -2.16
N ALA A 25 -10.87 -19.86 -2.62
CA ALA A 25 -11.68 -18.81 -2.01
C ALA A 25 -12.11 -19.19 -0.58
N ILE A 26 -12.53 -20.44 -0.37
CA ILE A 26 -12.86 -20.96 0.95
C ILE A 26 -11.62 -20.99 1.85
N ALA A 27 -10.46 -21.42 1.33
CA ALA A 27 -9.21 -21.45 2.08
C ALA A 27 -8.77 -20.05 2.54
N LEU A 28 -8.87 -19.05 1.65
CA LEU A 28 -8.57 -17.66 2.00
C LEU A 28 -9.52 -17.12 3.08
N ARG A 29 -10.81 -17.41 2.96
CA ARG A 29 -11.79 -17.01 3.97
C ARG A 29 -11.55 -17.68 5.32
N ASN A 30 -11.17 -18.94 5.34
CA ASN A 30 -10.83 -19.66 6.57
C ASN A 30 -9.57 -19.11 7.23
N ARG A 31 -8.57 -18.69 6.45
CA ARG A 31 -7.39 -17.99 6.97
C ARG A 31 -7.77 -16.68 7.66
N TRP A 32 -8.65 -15.90 7.06
CA TRP A 32 -9.16 -14.67 7.67
C TRP A 32 -9.94 -14.96 8.96
N ARG A 33 -10.84 -15.97 8.96
CA ARG A 33 -11.57 -16.38 10.16
C ARG A 33 -10.65 -16.77 11.30
N ARG A 34 -9.56 -17.49 10.99
CA ARG A 34 -8.55 -17.88 11.98
C ARG A 34 -7.93 -16.67 12.66
N GLN A 35 -7.71 -15.56 11.95
CA GLN A 35 -7.17 -14.34 12.52
C GLN A 35 -8.13 -13.65 13.50
N GLN A 36 -9.43 -13.91 13.40
CA GLN A 36 -10.47 -13.37 14.29
C GLN A 36 -10.71 -14.23 15.53
N VAL A 37 -10.11 -15.40 15.60
CA VAL A 37 -10.23 -16.32 16.76
C VAL A 37 -9.30 -15.84 17.87
N ASP A 38 -9.72 -16.06 19.13
CA ASP A 38 -8.93 -15.78 20.33
C ASP A 38 -7.51 -16.37 20.23
N GLU A 39 -6.53 -15.64 20.76
CA GLU A 39 -5.13 -16.06 20.72
C GLU A 39 -4.87 -17.42 21.34
N LYS A 40 -5.63 -17.80 22.36
CA LYS A 40 -5.52 -19.09 23.03
C LYS A 40 -5.91 -20.26 22.14
N LEU A 41 -6.91 -20.07 21.25
CA LEU A 41 -7.41 -21.12 20.34
C LEU A 41 -6.70 -21.09 18.98
N ARG A 42 -6.06 -19.99 18.63
CA ARG A 42 -5.40 -19.79 17.33
C ARG A 42 -4.29 -20.83 17.02
N PRO A 43 -3.47 -21.27 17.99
CA PRO A 43 -2.46 -22.30 17.75
C PRO A 43 -3.06 -23.68 17.40
N GLU A 44 -4.24 -24.01 17.92
CA GLU A 44 -4.92 -25.28 17.64
C GLU A 44 -5.48 -25.34 16.21
N ILE A 45 -5.72 -24.17 15.58
CA ILE A 45 -6.23 -24.08 14.22
C ILE A 45 -5.05 -23.90 13.26
N THR A 46 -4.52 -25.02 12.77
CA THR A 46 -3.40 -24.98 11.81
C THR A 46 -3.84 -24.38 10.46
N PRO A 47 -3.10 -23.40 9.90
CA PRO A 47 -3.36 -22.92 8.55
C PRO A 47 -3.09 -24.04 7.55
N LYS A 48 -4.02 -24.26 6.61
CA LYS A 48 -3.87 -25.29 5.58
C LYS A 48 -3.09 -24.73 4.40
N ASN A 49 -2.08 -25.48 3.96
CA ASN A 49 -1.39 -25.25 2.70
C ASN A 49 -2.26 -25.73 1.54
N ILE A 50 -2.14 -25.09 0.39
CA ILE A 50 -2.88 -25.45 -0.81
C ILE A 50 -1.92 -26.09 -1.80
N LEU A 51 -2.18 -27.34 -2.14
CA LEU A 51 -1.50 -28.05 -3.22
C LEU A 51 -2.32 -27.97 -4.50
N MET A 52 -1.73 -27.39 -5.55
CA MET A 52 -2.35 -27.31 -6.88
C MET A 52 -1.65 -28.23 -7.85
N ILE A 53 -2.38 -29.21 -8.39
CA ILE A 53 -1.88 -30.21 -9.36
C ILE A 53 -2.60 -30.00 -10.69
N GLY A 54 -1.88 -30.14 -11.78
CA GLY A 54 -2.42 -30.02 -13.13
C GLY A 54 -1.36 -29.66 -14.18
N PRO A 55 -1.68 -29.69 -15.48
CA PRO A 55 -0.75 -29.38 -16.56
C PRO A 55 -0.25 -27.93 -16.50
N THR A 56 0.80 -27.66 -17.25
CA THR A 56 1.35 -26.30 -17.39
C THR A 56 0.34 -25.42 -18.12
N GLY A 57 0.27 -24.13 -17.77
CA GLY A 57 -0.57 -23.17 -18.47
C GLY A 57 -2.02 -23.04 -17.98
N VAL A 58 -2.50 -23.93 -17.10
CA VAL A 58 -3.89 -23.89 -16.61
C VAL A 58 -4.20 -22.82 -15.55
N GLY A 59 -3.29 -21.91 -15.28
CA GLY A 59 -3.53 -20.78 -14.38
C GLY A 59 -3.17 -20.98 -12.90
N LYS A 60 -2.51 -22.10 -12.50
CA LYS A 60 -2.14 -22.35 -11.09
C LYS A 60 -1.43 -21.18 -10.41
N THR A 61 -0.37 -20.69 -11.01
CA THR A 61 0.41 -19.56 -10.49
C THR A 61 -0.38 -18.26 -10.50
N GLU A 62 -1.23 -18.06 -11.50
CA GLU A 62 -2.04 -16.84 -11.59
C GLU A 62 -3.13 -16.82 -10.51
N ILE A 63 -3.76 -17.95 -10.19
CA ILE A 63 -4.68 -18.07 -9.05
C ILE A 63 -3.96 -17.63 -7.77
N ALA A 64 -2.76 -18.16 -7.50
CA ALA A 64 -2.00 -17.82 -6.29
C ALA A 64 -1.64 -16.34 -6.23
N ARG A 65 -1.19 -15.76 -7.34
CA ARG A 65 -0.86 -14.34 -7.44
C ARG A 65 -2.08 -13.44 -7.18
N ARG A 66 -3.23 -13.77 -7.76
CA ARG A 66 -4.46 -13.02 -7.56
C ARG A 66 -4.98 -13.12 -6.14
N LEU A 67 -4.92 -14.31 -5.53
CA LEU A 67 -5.26 -14.48 -4.12
C LEU A 67 -4.40 -13.62 -3.20
N ALA A 68 -3.08 -13.58 -3.43
CA ALA A 68 -2.18 -12.75 -2.65
C ALA A 68 -2.55 -11.26 -2.79
N LYS A 69 -2.87 -10.81 -4.02
CA LYS A 69 -3.32 -9.43 -4.25
C LYS A 69 -4.64 -9.11 -3.56
N LEU A 70 -5.61 -10.04 -3.57
CA LEU A 70 -6.89 -9.86 -2.87
C LEU A 70 -6.75 -9.84 -1.36
N ALA A 71 -5.74 -10.54 -0.83
CA ALA A 71 -5.42 -10.60 0.59
C ALA A 71 -4.48 -9.47 1.05
N ASP A 72 -4.07 -8.58 0.12
CA ASP A 72 -3.01 -7.58 0.34
C ASP A 72 -1.76 -8.18 1.00
N ALA A 73 -1.38 -9.38 0.53
CA ALA A 73 -0.26 -10.15 1.05
C ALA A 73 0.93 -10.14 0.06
N PRO A 74 2.17 -10.16 0.56
CA PRO A 74 3.34 -10.28 -0.30
C PRO A 74 3.32 -11.63 -1.04
N PHE A 75 3.79 -11.63 -2.29
CA PHE A 75 3.82 -12.81 -3.14
C PHE A 75 5.19 -12.95 -3.81
N ILE A 76 5.80 -14.11 -3.65
CA ILE A 76 6.99 -14.50 -4.41
C ILE A 76 6.73 -15.82 -5.14
N LYS A 77 7.28 -15.96 -6.34
CA LYS A 77 7.32 -17.21 -7.08
C LYS A 77 8.70 -17.82 -6.96
N VAL A 78 8.75 -19.02 -6.45
CA VAL A 78 9.98 -19.77 -6.21
C VAL A 78 9.95 -21.05 -7.06
N GLU A 79 11.06 -21.37 -7.70
CA GLU A 79 11.25 -22.63 -8.42
C GLU A 79 12.09 -23.56 -7.56
N ALA A 80 11.50 -24.68 -7.15
CA ALA A 80 12.14 -25.63 -6.23
C ALA A 80 13.49 -26.15 -6.76
N THR A 81 13.64 -26.29 -8.08
CA THR A 81 14.86 -26.74 -8.72
C THR A 81 16.07 -25.80 -8.55
N LYS A 82 15.84 -24.54 -8.12
CA LYS A 82 16.93 -23.58 -7.84
C LYS A 82 17.49 -23.71 -6.43
N PHE A 83 16.84 -24.49 -5.59
CA PHE A 83 17.25 -24.74 -4.20
C PHE A 83 17.78 -26.15 -4.10
N THR A 84 19.01 -26.28 -3.68
CA THR A 84 19.67 -27.56 -3.47
C THR A 84 19.85 -27.83 -2.00
N GLU A 85 19.89 -29.13 -1.63
CA GLU A 85 20.26 -29.55 -0.28
C GLU A 85 21.67 -29.06 0.07
N VAL A 86 21.90 -28.90 1.37
CA VAL A 86 23.14 -28.34 1.96
C VAL A 86 24.38 -28.98 1.34
N GLY A 87 25.20 -28.17 0.67
CA GLY A 87 26.52 -28.56 0.15
C GLY A 87 26.70 -28.49 -1.37
N TYR A 88 25.69 -28.19 -2.16
CA TYR A 88 25.79 -27.97 -3.60
C TYR A 88 25.50 -26.52 -4.00
N VAL A 89 26.02 -26.08 -5.15
CA VAL A 89 25.87 -24.71 -5.67
C VAL A 89 24.40 -24.41 -5.97
N GLY A 90 23.67 -23.87 -5.01
CA GLY A 90 22.27 -23.44 -5.13
C GLY A 90 21.95 -22.35 -4.13
N LYS A 91 20.79 -21.69 -4.33
CA LYS A 91 20.28 -20.73 -3.35
C LYS A 91 19.88 -21.44 -2.07
N ASP A 92 20.25 -20.87 -0.94
CA ASP A 92 19.81 -21.32 0.38
C ASP A 92 18.30 -21.15 0.52
N VAL A 93 17.62 -22.15 1.11
CA VAL A 93 16.17 -22.13 1.37
C VAL A 93 15.80 -20.95 2.27
N ASP A 94 16.65 -20.55 3.20
CA ASP A 94 16.43 -19.39 4.08
C ASP A 94 16.33 -18.07 3.29
N SER A 95 16.93 -18.01 2.10
CA SER A 95 16.80 -16.85 1.22
C SER A 95 15.35 -16.58 0.79
N ILE A 96 14.49 -17.60 0.75
CA ILE A 96 13.06 -17.47 0.40
C ILE A 96 12.35 -16.57 1.41
N ILE A 97 12.61 -16.79 2.69
CA ILE A 97 11.99 -16.01 3.77
C ILE A 97 12.53 -14.57 3.75
N ARG A 98 13.81 -14.40 3.48
CA ARG A 98 14.42 -13.07 3.34
C ARG A 98 13.82 -12.31 2.18
N ASP A 99 13.75 -12.91 1.00
CA ASP A 99 13.15 -12.32 -0.20
C ASP A 99 11.67 -11.95 0.03
N LEU A 100 10.93 -12.80 0.75
CA LEU A 100 9.53 -12.53 1.11
C LEU A 100 9.41 -11.35 2.08
N ALA A 101 10.28 -11.27 3.08
CA ALA A 101 10.30 -10.18 4.04
C ALA A 101 10.66 -8.84 3.37
N GLU A 102 11.65 -8.82 2.49
CA GLU A 102 12.00 -7.63 1.71
C GLU A 102 10.85 -7.16 0.82
N MET A 103 10.15 -8.11 0.17
CA MET A 103 8.97 -7.80 -0.63
C MET A 103 7.85 -7.20 0.22
N ALA A 104 7.60 -7.75 1.42
CA ALA A 104 6.60 -7.25 2.36
C ALA A 104 6.91 -5.82 2.81
N VAL A 105 8.16 -5.54 3.20
CA VAL A 105 8.62 -4.20 3.60
C VAL A 105 8.45 -3.21 2.44
N LYS A 106 8.86 -3.59 1.23
CA LYS A 106 8.72 -2.75 0.04
C LYS A 106 7.25 -2.43 -0.27
N GLN A 107 6.38 -3.44 -0.20
CA GLN A 107 4.93 -3.26 -0.43
C GLN A 107 4.32 -2.32 0.60
N THR A 108 4.58 -2.52 1.89
CA THR A 108 4.11 -1.67 2.97
C THR A 108 4.61 -0.24 2.82
N ARG A 109 5.91 -0.07 2.53
CA ARG A 109 6.49 1.25 2.30
C ARG A 109 5.78 2.01 1.17
N ILE A 110 5.53 1.36 0.03
CA ILE A 110 4.82 1.98 -1.10
C ILE A 110 3.38 2.36 -0.69
N ALA A 111 2.69 1.50 0.06
CA ALA A 111 1.34 1.77 0.54
C ALA A 111 1.30 2.97 1.49
N GLU A 112 2.23 3.05 2.45
CA GLU A 112 2.31 4.17 3.39
C GLU A 112 2.74 5.48 2.69
N MET A 113 3.69 5.44 1.77
CA MET A 113 4.06 6.61 0.96
C MET A 113 2.88 7.19 0.18
N ARG A 114 2.01 6.33 -0.38
CA ARG A 114 0.80 6.79 -1.08
C ARG A 114 -0.17 7.54 -0.17
N LYS A 115 -0.31 7.11 1.09
CA LYS A 115 -1.20 7.75 2.07
C LYS A 115 -0.75 9.16 2.45
N VAL A 116 0.56 9.38 2.51
CA VAL A 116 1.12 10.67 2.94
C VAL A 116 1.51 11.59 1.78
N ARG A 117 1.34 11.13 0.54
CA ARG A 117 1.82 11.84 -0.66
C ARG A 117 1.22 13.24 -0.79
N SER A 118 -0.10 13.37 -0.71
CA SER A 118 -0.78 14.67 -0.81
C SER A 118 -0.27 15.64 0.26
N ARG A 119 -0.23 15.18 1.52
CA ARG A 119 0.29 15.99 2.61
C ARG A 119 1.77 16.38 2.43
N ALA A 120 2.57 15.52 1.81
CA ALA A 120 3.97 15.82 1.53
C ALA A 120 4.11 16.83 0.38
N GLU A 121 3.24 16.76 -0.62
CA GLU A 121 3.16 17.75 -1.71
C GLU A 121 2.76 19.12 -1.16
N ASP A 122 1.69 19.20 -0.36
CA ASP A 122 1.27 20.44 0.31
C ASP A 122 2.40 21.06 1.16
N ALA A 123 3.10 20.23 1.95
CA ALA A 123 4.23 20.71 2.77
C ALA A 123 5.45 21.14 1.95
N ALA A 124 5.64 20.57 0.76
CA ALA A 124 6.70 21.00 -0.14
C ALA A 124 6.37 22.36 -0.78
N GLU A 125 5.11 22.55 -1.19
CA GLU A 125 4.61 23.84 -1.71
C GLU A 125 4.75 24.94 -0.66
N ASP A 126 4.33 24.68 0.59
CA ASP A 126 4.49 25.64 1.70
C ASP A 126 5.95 26.07 1.89
N ARG A 127 6.90 25.13 1.80
CA ARG A 127 8.34 25.45 1.92
C ARG A 127 8.84 26.33 0.77
N VAL A 128 8.38 26.05 -0.45
CA VAL A 128 8.73 26.88 -1.61
C VAL A 128 8.17 28.29 -1.44
N LEU A 129 6.93 28.39 -0.98
CA LEU A 129 6.29 29.68 -0.72
C LEU A 129 6.98 30.46 0.40
N ASP A 130 7.39 29.81 1.48
CA ASP A 130 8.14 30.46 2.58
C ASP A 130 9.50 31.05 2.11
N VAL A 131 10.10 30.45 1.07
CA VAL A 131 11.34 30.98 0.46
C VAL A 131 11.04 32.14 -0.47
N LEU A 132 9.96 32.04 -1.27
CA LEU A 132 9.61 33.09 -2.25
C LEU A 132 8.95 34.32 -1.60
N VAL A 133 8.16 34.10 -0.55
CA VAL A 133 7.43 35.10 0.20
C VAL A 133 7.74 34.93 1.70
N PRO A 134 8.91 35.36 2.17
CA PRO A 134 9.26 35.24 3.57
C PRO A 134 8.24 35.98 4.46
N PRO A 135 7.86 35.40 5.61
CA PRO A 135 6.92 36.04 6.52
C PRO A 135 7.46 37.43 6.95
N PRO A 136 6.57 38.41 7.17
CA PRO A 136 6.99 39.73 7.62
C PRO A 136 7.79 39.61 8.92
N ARG A 137 8.96 40.22 8.98
CA ARG A 137 9.81 40.23 10.18
C ARG A 137 9.05 40.90 11.31
N MET A 138 8.66 40.13 12.33
CA MET A 138 8.08 40.61 13.58
C MET A 138 9.16 41.36 14.38
N GLY A 139 9.55 42.53 13.94
CA GLY A 139 10.63 43.28 14.62
C GLY A 139 10.59 44.79 14.44
N GLU A 140 9.77 45.32 13.55
CA GLU A 140 9.76 46.77 13.25
C GLU A 140 8.38 47.45 13.34
N ALA A 141 7.44 46.90 14.09
CA ALA A 141 6.14 47.55 14.30
C ALA A 141 6.09 48.25 15.66
N GLN A 142 7.02 49.18 15.89
CA GLN A 142 6.90 50.16 16.96
C GLN A 142 7.10 51.56 16.39
N GLY A 143 6.21 51.97 15.51
CA GLY A 143 6.17 53.27 14.90
C GLY A 143 5.10 53.31 13.82
N ASP A 144 3.96 53.84 14.17
CA ASP A 144 2.88 54.20 13.29
C ASP A 144 1.67 53.26 13.17
N ARG A 145 0.79 53.36 14.14
CA ARG A 145 -0.52 52.72 14.14
C ARG A 145 -1.53 53.31 13.14
N ASP A 146 -1.18 54.38 12.46
CA ASP A 146 -2.09 55.08 11.57
C ASP A 146 -1.87 54.78 10.07
N SER A 147 -0.86 53.95 9.71
CA SER A 147 -0.58 53.60 8.31
C SER A 147 -0.99 52.16 7.92
N ALA A 148 -1.56 51.39 8.81
CA ALA A 148 -1.89 49.98 8.56
C ALA A 148 -3.19 49.76 7.76
N LEU A 149 -3.80 50.80 7.21
CA LEU A 149 -5.04 50.69 6.41
C LEU A 149 -4.82 50.98 4.91
N GLY A 150 -3.59 50.90 4.44
CA GLY A 150 -3.20 51.17 3.06
C GLY A 150 -2.84 49.95 2.20
N ILE A 151 -3.41 48.79 2.44
CA ILE A 151 -3.35 47.72 1.42
C ILE A 151 -4.42 48.02 0.40
N VAL A 152 -4.06 48.80 -0.60
CA VAL A 152 -4.82 48.92 -1.84
C VAL A 152 -4.78 47.56 -2.50
N LEU A 153 -5.87 46.84 -2.43
CA LEU A 153 -6.13 45.67 -3.30
C LEU A 153 -6.21 46.21 -4.72
N THR A 154 -5.10 46.18 -5.46
CA THR A 154 -5.14 46.39 -6.89
C THR A 154 -5.73 45.13 -7.50
N ASP A 155 -6.69 45.29 -8.42
CA ASP A 155 -7.42 44.22 -9.12
C ASP A 155 -6.54 43.28 -9.96
N ASP A 156 -5.20 43.45 -9.91
CA ASP A 156 -4.21 42.70 -10.69
C ASP A 156 -3.45 41.62 -9.91
N VAL A 157 -3.89 41.24 -8.69
CA VAL A 157 -3.27 40.10 -7.97
C VAL A 157 -3.90 38.80 -8.49
N PRO A 158 -3.11 37.87 -9.05
CA PRO A 158 -3.65 36.58 -9.50
C PRO A 158 -4.44 35.88 -8.40
N ILE A 159 -5.61 35.37 -8.74
CA ILE A 159 -6.58 34.73 -7.82
C ILE A 159 -5.94 33.62 -6.96
N GLU A 160 -4.85 33.00 -7.43
CA GLU A 160 -4.08 31.97 -6.71
C GLU A 160 -3.43 32.46 -5.41
N PHE A 161 -3.06 33.75 -5.30
CA PHE A 161 -2.49 34.32 -4.08
C PHE A 161 -3.51 34.60 -2.98
N GLY A 162 -4.76 34.87 -3.34
CA GLY A 162 -5.86 35.09 -2.39
C GLY A 162 -6.22 33.82 -1.59
N ASP A 163 -6.20 32.67 -2.25
CA ASP A 163 -6.53 31.38 -1.63
C ASP A 163 -5.47 30.91 -0.62
N TYR A 164 -4.21 31.27 -0.81
CA TYR A 164 -3.14 30.96 0.13
C TYR A 164 -3.28 31.71 1.45
N PHE A 165 -3.65 32.97 1.40
CA PHE A 165 -3.82 33.81 2.60
C PHE A 165 -5.01 33.33 3.46
N LEU A 166 -6.10 32.88 2.83
CA LEU A 166 -7.29 32.37 3.52
C LEU A 166 -7.08 30.99 4.16
N ARG A 167 -6.18 30.17 3.61
CA ARG A 167 -5.84 28.84 4.19
C ARG A 167 -4.95 28.93 5.43
N ARG A 168 -4.11 29.96 5.55
CA ARG A 168 -3.16 30.09 6.68
C ARG A 168 -3.80 30.65 7.95
N HIS A 169 -5.00 31.21 7.88
CA HIS A 169 -5.71 31.83 9.02
C HIS A 169 -6.98 31.08 9.45
N ARG A 170 -7.14 29.84 9.02
CA ARG A 170 -8.10 28.89 9.59
C ARG A 170 -7.33 27.83 10.40
#